data_337cbd370e59edfd2f2e98b296a95612
#
_entry.id   337cbd370e59edfd2f2e98b296a95612
#
_cell.length_a   1.000
_cell.length_b   1.000
_cell.length_c   1.000
_cell.angle_alpha   90.00
_cell.angle_beta   90.00
_cell.angle_gamma   90.00
#
_symmetry.space_group_name_H-M   'P 1'
#
loop_
_entity.id
_entity.type
_entity.pdbx_description
1 polymer ?
#
loop_
_entity_poly.entity_id
_entity_poly.type
_entity_poly.pdbx_seq_one_letter_code
_entity_poly.pdbx_strand_id
1 'polypeptide(L)'
;MAKATKLGIETLRGPELLSLKLEGDRQLDIGRGQENDLVLASGKTVSRMHATLVRSVSDEQETWKLMDLGSRHGTFLNGIKIKEGRSVRLRAGDLITIEPFTFEVVDSNDDKRFHESFDDANTIGSTSILQLEKSSGGGGLAQERLAALLQCSRQIHSAQSEQEMAEALATAASAGTAFGNIAVVQPRSGDRVKILAAKGRIALEGKPNLSRSLLRAALEGESVRYQKAEVVDEQAQSIMQYSIEEAVCIPITLGSAVVGCIYIDNRDGQVQGQSVDDDIEFCEALAEIASLAIANLKRIDIEMRHAEERHNFLLGTVAALVSAIDAKDTYTCGHSERVAWLSKELAKKLELDATSIEEIHICGLVHDIGKIGIPEAILRKPSKLTDEEFDQIRSHPVVGETILKDVPQLKPVLPGVRSHHERWDGRGYPDGTKVEETPLFGRILGVADAFDAMCSSRAYRKKLNREEVLDEITACSGTQFDPELAKLFLTIDFIHYDVMIDFHISQATS
;
A
#
# COMPACT_ATOMS: atom_id res chain seq x y z
N MET A 1 12.77 4.98 17.35
CA MET A 1 12.31 6.17 16.61
C MET A 1 12.64 5.97 15.14
N ALA A 2 11.65 5.63 14.31
CA ALA A 2 11.82 5.58 12.86
C ALA A 2 12.01 7.03 12.37
N LYS A 3 13.05 7.28 11.57
CA LYS A 3 13.28 8.58 10.94
C LYS A 3 12.10 8.87 10.02
N ALA A 4 11.45 10.01 10.20
CA ALA A 4 10.44 10.49 9.27
C ALA A 4 11.06 10.60 7.86
N THR A 5 10.48 9.90 6.89
CA THR A 5 10.95 9.90 5.50
C THR A 5 10.53 11.23 4.88
N LYS A 6 11.49 12.10 4.59
CA LYS A 6 11.20 13.35 3.88
C LYS A 6 11.10 13.05 2.39
N LEU A 7 9.91 13.22 1.82
CA LEU A 7 9.66 13.00 0.40
C LEU A 7 9.86 14.29 -0.42
N GLY A 8 10.18 14.12 -1.69
CA GLY A 8 10.18 15.15 -2.71
C GLY A 8 9.65 14.56 -4.02
N ILE A 9 9.33 15.42 -4.98
CA ILE A 9 9.05 15.03 -6.36
C ILE A 9 10.02 15.72 -7.28
N GLU A 10 10.59 15.00 -8.24
CA GLU A 10 11.55 15.50 -9.19
C GLU A 10 11.16 15.07 -10.60
N THR A 11 11.34 15.94 -11.59
CA THR A 11 11.07 15.61 -12.99
C THR A 11 11.94 14.44 -13.44
N LEU A 12 11.29 13.38 -13.91
CA LEU A 12 11.92 12.27 -14.63
C LEU A 12 11.86 12.51 -16.14
N ARG A 13 10.72 13.03 -16.64
CA ARG A 13 10.47 13.38 -18.04
C ARG A 13 9.58 14.61 -18.11
N GLY A 14 9.87 15.52 -19.03
CA GLY A 14 9.04 16.71 -19.27
C GLY A 14 9.82 17.82 -19.97
N PRO A 15 9.11 18.85 -20.42
CA PRO A 15 9.72 19.99 -21.12
C PRO A 15 10.62 20.84 -20.21
N GLU A 16 10.49 20.71 -18.88
CA GLU A 16 11.25 21.49 -17.90
C GLU A 16 11.68 20.58 -16.75
N LEU A 17 12.86 20.83 -16.18
CA LEU A 17 13.34 20.17 -14.97
C LEU A 17 12.79 20.91 -13.74
N LEU A 18 11.89 20.29 -13.02
CA LEU A 18 11.21 20.84 -11.87
C LEU A 18 11.41 19.93 -10.67
N SER A 19 11.47 20.52 -9.48
CA SER A 19 11.49 19.76 -8.23
C SER A 19 10.62 20.45 -7.18
N LEU A 20 9.97 19.67 -6.31
CA LEU A 20 9.20 20.17 -5.18
C LEU A 20 9.49 19.31 -3.95
N LYS A 21 9.93 19.94 -2.86
CA LYS A 21 10.06 19.27 -1.57
C LYS A 21 8.70 19.18 -0.90
N LEU A 22 8.35 18.00 -0.41
CA LEU A 22 7.12 17.78 0.33
C LEU A 22 7.36 18.11 1.81
N GLU A 23 7.20 19.39 2.16
CA GLU A 23 7.46 19.92 3.49
C GLU A 23 6.31 20.84 3.92
N GLY A 24 6.11 20.99 5.23
CA GLY A 24 5.11 21.91 5.80
C GLY A 24 3.77 21.26 6.10
N ASP A 25 2.88 22.04 6.73
CA ASP A 25 1.58 21.57 7.23
C ASP A 25 0.41 21.88 6.27
N ARG A 26 0.71 22.41 5.10
CA ARG A 26 -0.28 22.79 4.09
C ARG A 26 -0.35 21.81 2.93
N GLN A 27 -1.47 21.84 2.25
CA GLN A 27 -1.67 21.28 0.94
C GLN A 27 -0.73 21.94 -0.08
N LEU A 28 -0.17 21.16 -1.02
CA LEU A 28 0.67 21.62 -2.11
C LEU A 28 -0.04 21.36 -3.44
N ASP A 29 -0.26 22.40 -4.24
CA ASP A 29 -1.04 22.32 -5.46
C ASP A 29 -0.14 22.25 -6.70
N ILE A 30 -0.56 21.45 -7.70
CA ILE A 30 0.14 21.20 -8.96
C ILE A 30 -0.78 21.61 -10.11
N GLY A 31 -0.29 22.43 -11.02
CA GLY A 31 -1.08 22.83 -12.17
C GLY A 31 -0.41 23.89 -13.04
N ARG A 32 -1.10 24.33 -14.10
CA ARG A 32 -0.58 25.33 -15.03
C ARG A 32 -0.71 26.77 -14.52
N GLY A 33 -1.60 27.02 -13.54
CA GLY A 33 -1.81 28.34 -12.97
C GLY A 33 -0.60 28.78 -12.14
N GLN A 34 -0.32 30.09 -12.12
CA GLN A 34 0.81 30.67 -11.38
C GLN A 34 0.61 30.60 -9.86
N GLU A 35 -0.62 30.33 -9.41
CA GLU A 35 -1.02 30.16 -8.02
C GLU A 35 -0.60 28.83 -7.40
N ASN A 36 -0.18 27.84 -8.22
CA ASN A 36 0.20 26.52 -7.73
C ASN A 36 1.62 26.52 -7.13
N ASP A 37 1.86 25.60 -6.20
CA ASP A 37 3.20 25.39 -5.61
C ASP A 37 4.16 24.74 -6.63
N LEU A 38 3.66 23.88 -7.52
CA LEU A 38 4.38 23.36 -8.67
C LEU A 38 3.70 23.83 -9.97
N VAL A 39 4.31 24.82 -10.63
CA VAL A 39 3.76 25.42 -11.83
C VAL A 39 4.26 24.69 -13.08
N LEU A 40 3.34 24.06 -13.83
CA LEU A 40 3.60 23.31 -15.07
C LEU A 40 3.25 24.18 -16.28
N ALA A 41 3.94 25.32 -16.46
CA ALA A 41 3.57 26.37 -17.43
C ALA A 41 3.62 25.91 -18.90
N SER A 42 4.58 25.08 -19.28
CA SER A 42 4.75 24.54 -20.64
C SER A 42 3.75 23.44 -21.03
N GLY A 43 2.98 22.90 -20.08
CA GLY A 43 2.02 21.82 -20.30
C GLY A 43 0.68 22.31 -20.85
N LYS A 44 0.46 22.28 -22.17
CA LYS A 44 -0.82 22.67 -22.79
C LYS A 44 -2.00 21.81 -22.35
N THR A 45 -1.76 20.57 -21.99
CA THR A 45 -2.74 19.57 -21.49
C THR A 45 -3.03 19.69 -20.01
N VAL A 46 -2.20 20.42 -19.26
CA VAL A 46 -2.33 20.59 -17.81
C VAL A 46 -3.44 21.59 -17.47
N SER A 47 -4.33 21.23 -16.54
CA SER A 47 -5.36 22.12 -16.00
C SER A 47 -4.75 23.24 -15.15
N ARG A 48 -5.46 24.38 -14.93
CA ARG A 48 -4.96 25.46 -14.07
C ARG A 48 -4.64 24.96 -12.67
N MET A 49 -5.59 24.28 -12.04
CA MET A 49 -5.42 23.41 -10.88
C MET A 49 -5.62 21.99 -11.37
N HIS A 50 -4.62 21.12 -11.27
CA HIS A 50 -4.64 19.79 -11.87
C HIS A 50 -4.71 18.71 -10.80
N ALA A 51 -3.80 18.75 -9.86
CA ALA A 51 -3.69 17.79 -8.78
C ALA A 51 -3.24 18.50 -7.50
N THR A 52 -3.40 17.81 -6.38
CA THR A 52 -2.92 18.31 -5.09
C THR A 52 -2.27 17.22 -4.28
N LEU A 53 -1.28 17.61 -3.51
CA LEU A 53 -0.59 16.79 -2.53
C LEU A 53 -1.05 17.19 -1.14
N VAL A 54 -1.65 16.24 -0.42
CA VAL A 54 -2.21 16.47 0.91
C VAL A 54 -1.39 15.72 1.94
N ARG A 55 -0.90 16.43 2.96
CA ARG A 55 -0.24 15.82 4.11
C ARG A 55 -1.26 15.18 5.03
N SER A 56 -0.99 13.98 5.48
CA SER A 56 -1.76 13.27 6.50
C SER A 56 -0.82 12.80 7.60
N VAL A 57 -1.17 13.08 8.84
CA VAL A 57 -0.40 12.63 10.01
C VAL A 57 -1.28 11.63 10.75
N SER A 58 -0.82 10.40 10.90
CA SER A 58 -1.46 9.37 11.74
C SER A 58 -0.36 8.62 12.50
N ASP A 59 -0.58 8.40 13.80
CA ASP A 59 0.29 7.63 14.70
C ASP A 59 1.79 7.98 14.60
N GLU A 60 2.14 9.27 14.63
CA GLU A 60 3.50 9.81 14.48
C GLU A 60 4.15 9.54 13.11
N GLN A 61 3.43 8.98 12.13
CA GLN A 61 3.92 8.83 10.75
C GLN A 61 3.35 9.92 9.84
N GLU A 62 4.26 10.66 9.25
CA GLU A 62 3.97 11.64 8.21
C GLU A 62 3.82 10.94 6.87
N THR A 63 2.68 11.15 6.19
CA THR A 63 2.41 10.57 4.88
C THR A 63 1.85 11.61 3.94
N TRP A 64 2.20 11.53 2.65
CA TRP A 64 1.67 12.38 1.61
C TRP A 64 0.73 11.60 0.70
N LYS A 65 -0.36 12.22 0.30
CA LYS A 65 -1.36 11.65 -0.61
C LYS A 65 -1.52 12.55 -1.82
N LEU A 66 -1.60 11.93 -3.00
CA LEU A 66 -1.88 12.60 -4.27
C LEU A 66 -3.37 12.48 -4.59
N MET A 67 -3.99 13.57 -5.04
CA MET A 67 -5.39 13.62 -5.44
C MET A 67 -5.54 14.41 -6.75
N ASP A 68 -6.33 13.89 -7.69
CA ASP A 68 -6.72 14.60 -8.90
C ASP A 68 -7.89 15.55 -8.61
N LEU A 69 -7.81 16.78 -9.07
CA LEU A 69 -8.81 17.84 -8.85
C LEU A 69 -9.84 17.94 -9.99
N GLY A 70 -10.18 16.84 -10.66
CA GLY A 70 -11.06 16.84 -11.81
C GLY A 70 -10.38 17.35 -13.07
N SER A 71 -9.10 17.00 -13.24
CA SER A 71 -8.31 17.46 -14.38
C SER A 71 -8.79 16.88 -15.70
N ARG A 72 -8.64 17.65 -16.80
CA ARG A 72 -9.17 17.25 -18.13
C ARG A 72 -8.52 15.98 -18.67
N HIS A 73 -7.23 15.78 -18.46
CA HIS A 73 -6.47 14.62 -18.98
C HIS A 73 -6.18 13.59 -17.92
N GLY A 74 -6.36 13.92 -16.64
CA GLY A 74 -6.17 13.03 -15.50
C GLY A 74 -4.75 13.05 -14.96
N THR A 75 -4.63 12.65 -13.70
CA THR A 75 -3.39 12.37 -13.00
C THR A 75 -3.22 10.87 -12.89
N PHE A 76 -2.02 10.39 -13.15
CA PHE A 76 -1.70 8.96 -13.08
C PHE A 76 -0.63 8.72 -12.01
N LEU A 77 -0.82 7.68 -11.22
CA LEU A 77 0.18 7.17 -10.30
C LEU A 77 0.61 5.79 -10.77
N ASN A 78 1.91 5.62 -11.07
CA ASN A 78 2.45 4.36 -11.61
C ASN A 78 1.66 3.86 -12.84
N GLY A 79 1.27 4.77 -13.74
CA GLY A 79 0.49 4.49 -14.94
C GLY A 79 -1.01 4.25 -14.70
N ILE A 80 -1.48 4.24 -13.45
CA ILE A 80 -2.89 4.03 -13.11
C ILE A 80 -3.57 5.38 -12.88
N LYS A 81 -4.66 5.63 -13.60
CA LYS A 81 -5.42 6.87 -13.47
C LYS A 81 -6.07 6.99 -12.10
N ILE A 82 -5.81 8.09 -11.40
CA ILE A 82 -6.46 8.43 -10.14
C ILE A 82 -7.89 8.90 -10.46
N LYS A 83 -8.87 8.33 -9.77
CA LYS A 83 -10.27 8.79 -9.89
C LYS A 83 -10.42 10.14 -9.20
N GLU A 84 -11.16 11.05 -9.82
CA GLU A 84 -11.48 12.36 -9.26
C GLU A 84 -11.96 12.27 -7.81
N GLY A 85 -11.41 13.13 -6.95
CA GLY A 85 -11.72 13.19 -5.53
C GLY A 85 -11.19 12.03 -4.68
N ARG A 86 -10.50 11.05 -5.28
CA ARG A 86 -9.78 10.01 -4.52
C ARG A 86 -8.32 10.39 -4.33
N SER A 87 -7.83 10.17 -3.12
CA SER A 87 -6.42 10.32 -2.79
C SER A 87 -5.72 8.96 -2.74
N VAL A 88 -4.43 8.94 -3.11
CA VAL A 88 -3.58 7.75 -3.03
C VAL A 88 -2.30 8.12 -2.30
N ARG A 89 -1.91 7.30 -1.31
CA ARG A 89 -0.67 7.49 -0.55
C ARG A 89 0.55 7.33 -1.45
N LEU A 90 1.48 8.28 -1.35
CA LEU A 90 2.75 8.26 -2.06
C LEU A 90 3.84 7.50 -1.28
N ARG A 91 4.71 6.84 -2.04
CA ARG A 91 5.94 6.19 -1.54
C ARG A 91 7.12 6.59 -2.42
N ALA A 92 8.32 6.59 -1.87
CA ALA A 92 9.54 6.80 -2.67
C ALA A 92 9.63 5.76 -3.81
N GLY A 93 9.97 6.21 -5.02
CA GLY A 93 9.99 5.42 -6.25
C GLY A 93 8.65 5.38 -6.99
N ASP A 94 7.59 6.02 -6.50
CA ASP A 94 6.35 6.19 -7.26
C ASP A 94 6.55 7.18 -8.43
N LEU A 95 5.83 6.95 -9.53
CA LEU A 95 5.82 7.82 -10.70
C LEU A 95 4.48 8.54 -10.81
N ILE A 96 4.53 9.87 -10.73
CA ILE A 96 3.37 10.75 -10.96
C ILE A 96 3.42 11.24 -12.39
N THR A 97 2.42 10.91 -13.21
CA THR A 97 2.32 11.41 -14.58
C THR A 97 1.16 12.39 -14.73
N ILE A 98 1.50 13.61 -15.19
CA ILE A 98 0.59 14.69 -15.59
C ILE A 98 1.09 15.17 -16.95
N GLU A 99 0.57 14.60 -18.01
CA GLU A 99 1.10 14.84 -19.36
C GLU A 99 1.31 16.32 -19.69
N PRO A 100 2.50 16.68 -20.22
CA PRO A 100 3.62 15.83 -20.70
C PRO A 100 4.69 15.52 -19.63
N PHE A 101 4.42 15.78 -18.36
CA PHE A 101 5.38 15.58 -17.27
C PHE A 101 5.23 14.21 -16.63
N THR A 102 6.36 13.62 -16.26
CA THR A 102 6.46 12.49 -15.34
C THR A 102 7.44 12.84 -14.22
N PHE A 103 7.01 12.71 -12.99
CA PHE A 103 7.81 12.97 -11.79
C PHE A 103 8.09 11.67 -11.06
N GLU A 104 9.28 11.54 -10.48
CA GLU A 104 9.65 10.50 -9.52
C GLU A 104 9.46 11.05 -8.11
N VAL A 105 8.83 10.25 -7.23
CA VAL A 105 8.79 10.53 -5.79
C VAL A 105 10.10 10.04 -5.18
N VAL A 106 10.90 10.97 -4.64
CA VAL A 106 12.24 10.69 -4.09
C VAL A 106 12.24 10.80 -2.57
N ASP A 107 13.12 10.02 -1.92
CA ASP A 107 13.42 10.23 -0.49
C ASP A 107 14.53 11.28 -0.36
N SER A 108 14.19 12.46 0.16
CA SER A 108 15.13 13.57 0.35
C SER A 108 16.26 13.27 1.36
N ASN A 109 16.20 12.15 2.08
CA ASN A 109 17.26 11.72 3.00
C ASN A 109 18.29 10.78 2.35
N ASP A 110 18.07 10.31 1.11
CA ASP A 110 18.92 9.28 0.47
C ASP A 110 20.04 9.88 -0.39
N ASP A 111 20.76 10.85 0.16
CA ASP A 111 21.78 11.69 -0.51
C ASP A 111 23.12 10.95 -0.79
N LYS A 112 23.21 9.63 -0.62
CA LYS A 112 24.55 8.97 -0.62
C LYS A 112 24.67 7.59 -1.27
N ARG A 113 23.82 7.15 -2.18
CA ARG A 113 24.12 5.89 -2.89
C ARG A 113 23.88 6.01 -4.41
N PHE A 114 25.00 6.01 -5.14
CA PHE A 114 25.11 5.90 -6.60
C PHE A 114 24.73 7.15 -7.40
N HIS A 115 25.57 8.19 -7.29
CA HIS A 115 25.58 9.31 -8.20
C HIS A 115 26.72 9.17 -9.22
N GLU A 116 26.44 8.68 -10.41
CA GLU A 116 27.15 9.14 -11.59
C GLU A 116 26.28 10.20 -12.24
N SER A 117 26.59 11.47 -11.99
CA SER A 117 25.99 12.61 -12.67
C SER A 117 26.47 12.62 -14.12
N PHE A 118 25.54 12.82 -15.03
CA PHE A 118 25.84 13.17 -16.39
C PHE A 118 26.19 14.67 -16.44
N ASP A 119 27.41 15.02 -16.04
CA ASP A 119 27.93 16.35 -16.37
C ASP A 119 28.37 16.33 -17.83
N ASP A 120 27.54 16.92 -18.70
CA ASP A 120 27.92 17.88 -19.73
C ASP A 120 26.69 18.29 -20.53
N ALA A 121 26.31 19.53 -20.34
CA ALA A 121 25.43 20.23 -21.22
C ALA A 121 26.17 20.45 -22.55
N ASN A 122 25.78 19.72 -23.60
CA ASN A 122 25.93 20.29 -24.95
C ASN A 122 24.99 19.63 -25.96
N THR A 123 24.29 20.49 -26.60
CA THR A 123 23.51 20.49 -27.82
C THR A 123 23.59 19.19 -28.64
N ILE A 124 22.44 18.65 -28.94
CA ILE A 124 22.21 17.55 -29.89
C ILE A 124 22.69 17.98 -31.24
N GLY A 125 23.90 17.58 -31.62
CA GLY A 125 24.31 17.52 -33.00
C GLY A 125 23.64 16.35 -33.69
N SER A 126 23.31 16.48 -34.93
CA SER A 126 22.61 15.52 -35.78
C SER A 126 23.38 14.19 -35.91
N THR A 127 23.35 13.37 -34.87
CA THR A 127 23.67 11.97 -34.98
C THR A 127 22.51 11.31 -35.71
N SER A 128 22.74 10.44 -36.68
CA SER A 128 21.68 9.68 -37.37
C SER A 128 21.10 8.62 -36.41
N ILE A 129 20.29 9.09 -35.45
CA ILE A 129 19.41 8.25 -34.65
C ILE A 129 18.16 8.04 -35.50
N LEU A 130 17.96 6.83 -36.00
CA LEU A 130 16.79 6.47 -36.77
C LEU A 130 15.69 5.99 -35.82
N GLN A 131 14.52 6.63 -35.90
CA GLN A 131 13.29 6.07 -35.38
C GLN A 131 12.88 4.88 -36.24
N LEU A 132 12.50 3.78 -35.62
CA LEU A 132 12.16 2.56 -36.33
C LEU A 132 10.69 2.54 -36.72
N GLU A 133 10.42 2.42 -38.02
CA GLU A 133 9.09 2.10 -38.54
C GLU A 133 8.85 0.60 -38.42
N LYS A 134 7.65 0.20 -37.98
CA LYS A 134 7.27 -1.22 -37.85
C LYS A 134 7.37 -1.94 -39.19
N SER A 135 8.27 -2.92 -39.30
CA SER A 135 8.38 -3.82 -40.46
C SER A 135 7.81 -5.20 -40.14
N SER A 136 7.16 -5.82 -41.13
CA SER A 136 6.58 -7.14 -41.07
C SER A 136 7.41 -8.15 -41.88
N GLY A 137 7.91 -9.22 -41.22
CA GLY A 137 8.27 -10.47 -41.88
C GLY A 137 9.61 -11.12 -41.60
N GLY A 138 9.65 -12.40 -41.26
CA GLY A 138 10.81 -13.28 -41.33
C GLY A 138 10.75 -14.46 -40.35
N GLY A 139 10.50 -15.67 -40.86
CA GLY A 139 10.45 -16.91 -40.08
C GLY A 139 11.70 -17.77 -40.24
N GLY A 140 12.43 -18.00 -39.13
CA GLY A 140 13.57 -18.93 -39.12
C GLY A 140 14.16 -19.18 -37.72
N LEU A 141 14.34 -18.17 -36.94
CA LEU A 141 14.74 -18.18 -35.50
C LEU A 141 13.50 -18.25 -34.58
N ALA A 142 12.31 -18.37 -35.14
CA ALA A 142 11.04 -18.22 -34.46
C ALA A 142 10.86 -19.16 -33.27
N GLN A 143 11.37 -20.37 -33.35
CA GLN A 143 11.14 -21.37 -32.30
C GLN A 143 12.00 -21.14 -31.03
N GLU A 144 13.26 -20.77 -31.22
CA GLU A 144 14.16 -20.45 -30.09
C GLU A 144 13.76 -19.14 -29.41
N ARG A 145 13.41 -18.13 -30.19
CA ARG A 145 12.90 -16.85 -29.69
C ARG A 145 11.57 -17.02 -28.95
N LEU A 146 10.64 -17.79 -29.50
CA LEU A 146 9.38 -18.10 -28.83
C LEU A 146 9.61 -18.83 -27.49
N ALA A 147 10.54 -19.78 -27.45
CA ALA A 147 10.91 -20.48 -26.23
C ALA A 147 11.49 -19.51 -25.19
N ALA A 148 12.36 -18.58 -25.60
CA ALA A 148 12.94 -17.55 -24.74
C ALA A 148 11.88 -16.57 -24.22
N LEU A 149 10.92 -16.12 -25.05
CA LEU A 149 9.78 -15.27 -24.63
C LEU A 149 8.92 -15.98 -23.60
N LEU A 150 8.54 -17.24 -23.83
CA LEU A 150 7.71 -18.01 -22.90
C LEU A 150 8.44 -18.29 -21.59
N GLN A 151 9.75 -18.53 -21.63
CA GLN A 151 10.56 -18.70 -20.43
C GLN A 151 10.66 -17.40 -19.66
N CYS A 152 10.94 -16.28 -20.33
CA CYS A 152 11.00 -14.95 -19.75
C CYS A 152 9.67 -14.59 -19.09
N SER A 153 8.55 -14.78 -19.78
CA SER A 153 7.21 -14.53 -19.24
C SER A 153 6.95 -15.31 -17.95
N ARG A 154 7.35 -16.58 -17.87
CA ARG A 154 7.22 -17.38 -16.64
C ARG A 154 8.10 -16.87 -15.52
N GLN A 155 9.35 -16.51 -15.82
CA GLN A 155 10.28 -15.96 -14.82
C GLN A 155 9.82 -14.61 -14.29
N ILE A 156 9.36 -13.71 -15.15
CA ILE A 156 8.79 -12.43 -14.77
C ILE A 156 7.56 -12.60 -13.88
N HIS A 157 6.70 -13.58 -14.19
CA HIS A 157 5.48 -13.85 -13.38
C HIS A 157 5.80 -14.36 -11.98
N SER A 158 6.94 -15.02 -11.79
CA SER A 158 7.42 -15.49 -10.48
C SER A 158 8.37 -14.52 -9.77
N ALA A 159 8.79 -13.44 -10.44
CA ALA A 159 9.72 -12.48 -9.91
C ALA A 159 9.12 -11.71 -8.71
N GLN A 160 9.89 -11.61 -7.64
CA GLN A 160 9.50 -10.87 -6.42
C GLN A 160 10.14 -9.47 -6.35
N SER A 161 11.04 -9.16 -7.29
CA SER A 161 11.73 -7.88 -7.34
C SER A 161 11.94 -7.38 -8.78
N GLU A 162 12.11 -6.07 -8.93
CA GLU A 162 12.47 -5.44 -10.20
C GLU A 162 13.81 -5.99 -10.74
N GLN A 163 14.72 -6.35 -9.85
CA GLN A 163 16.02 -6.91 -10.22
C GLN A 163 15.88 -8.33 -10.82
N GLU A 164 15.11 -9.21 -10.20
CA GLU A 164 14.83 -10.55 -10.75
C GLU A 164 14.16 -10.48 -12.13
N MET A 165 13.22 -9.55 -12.29
CA MET A 165 12.59 -9.30 -13.58
C MET A 165 13.61 -8.82 -14.62
N ALA A 166 14.49 -7.88 -14.26
CA ALA A 166 15.52 -7.38 -15.16
C ALA A 166 16.54 -8.47 -15.55
N GLU A 167 16.89 -9.37 -14.65
CA GLU A 167 17.75 -10.51 -14.91
C GLU A 167 17.09 -11.51 -15.91
N ALA A 168 15.78 -11.73 -15.77
CA ALA A 168 15.02 -12.56 -16.72
C ALA A 168 15.02 -11.94 -18.11
N LEU A 169 14.78 -10.62 -18.21
CA LEU A 169 14.82 -9.86 -19.47
C LEU A 169 16.21 -9.90 -20.12
N ALA A 170 17.27 -9.60 -19.36
CA ALA A 170 18.63 -9.62 -19.85
C ALA A 170 19.03 -11.04 -20.34
N THR A 171 18.55 -12.07 -19.66
CA THR A 171 18.81 -13.47 -20.03
C THR A 171 18.10 -13.82 -21.32
N ALA A 172 16.83 -13.45 -21.47
CA ALA A 172 16.04 -13.70 -22.68
C ALA A 172 16.60 -12.91 -23.89
N ALA A 173 16.94 -11.63 -23.69
CA ALA A 173 17.56 -10.81 -24.74
C ALA A 173 18.89 -11.40 -25.21
N SER A 174 19.73 -11.91 -24.29
CA SER A 174 21.00 -12.56 -24.63
C SER A 174 20.81 -13.89 -25.37
N ALA A 175 19.73 -14.61 -25.12
CA ALA A 175 19.44 -15.87 -25.80
C ALA A 175 18.79 -15.69 -27.18
N GLY A 176 18.04 -14.61 -27.37
CA GLY A 176 17.25 -14.38 -28.58
C GLY A 176 17.83 -13.36 -29.58
N THR A 177 18.94 -12.71 -29.25
CA THR A 177 19.59 -11.74 -30.13
C THR A 177 21.06 -12.07 -30.38
N ALA A 178 21.61 -11.53 -31.46
CA ALA A 178 23.04 -11.64 -31.79
C ALA A 178 23.93 -10.57 -31.10
N PHE A 179 23.34 -9.72 -30.26
CA PHE A 179 24.07 -8.69 -29.54
C PHE A 179 24.91 -9.25 -28.39
N GLY A 180 26.17 -8.83 -28.33
CA GLY A 180 27.14 -9.33 -27.34
C GLY A 180 27.00 -8.70 -25.96
N ASN A 181 26.38 -7.52 -25.87
CA ASN A 181 26.20 -6.77 -24.64
C ASN A 181 24.73 -6.38 -24.44
N ILE A 182 24.20 -6.67 -23.27
CA ILE A 182 22.82 -6.37 -22.90
C ILE A 182 22.83 -5.67 -21.53
N ALA A 183 21.99 -4.64 -21.35
CA ALA A 183 21.71 -4.06 -20.06
C ALA A 183 20.20 -3.75 -19.95
N VAL A 184 19.62 -4.02 -18.78
CA VAL A 184 18.31 -3.53 -18.40
C VAL A 184 18.52 -2.39 -17.43
N VAL A 185 18.07 -1.20 -17.81
CA VAL A 185 18.32 0.02 -17.07
C VAL A 185 17.03 0.68 -16.62
N GLN A 186 17.08 1.34 -15.48
CA GLN A 186 15.97 2.13 -14.93
C GLN A 186 16.39 3.59 -14.92
N PRO A 187 15.63 4.49 -15.58
CA PRO A 187 15.88 5.92 -15.52
C PRO A 187 15.64 6.44 -14.09
N ARG A 188 16.40 7.46 -13.73
CA ARG A 188 16.29 8.19 -12.47
C ARG A 188 16.30 9.70 -12.75
N SER A 189 15.77 10.48 -11.82
CA SER A 189 15.77 11.94 -11.93
C SER A 189 17.18 12.50 -12.17
N GLY A 190 17.29 13.60 -12.92
CA GLY A 190 18.56 14.27 -13.24
C GLY A 190 19.43 13.52 -14.22
N ASP A 191 18.87 12.94 -15.29
CA ASP A 191 19.59 12.20 -16.36
C ASP A 191 20.42 11.01 -15.85
N ARG A 192 20.08 10.44 -14.69
CA ARG A 192 20.74 9.28 -14.10
C ARG A 192 20.08 7.99 -14.52
N VAL A 193 20.83 6.91 -14.61
CA VAL A 193 20.30 5.57 -14.84
C VAL A 193 20.85 4.60 -13.80
N LYS A 194 20.01 3.68 -13.35
CA LYS A 194 20.39 2.56 -12.52
C LYS A 194 20.39 1.31 -13.40
N ILE A 195 21.50 0.57 -13.46
CA ILE A 195 21.53 -0.74 -14.09
C ILE A 195 20.92 -1.75 -13.14
N LEU A 196 19.87 -2.43 -13.59
CA LEU A 196 19.20 -3.49 -12.84
C LEU A 196 19.82 -4.85 -13.17
N ALA A 197 20.16 -5.10 -14.45
CA ALA A 197 20.83 -6.32 -14.88
C ALA A 197 21.72 -6.03 -16.10
N ALA A 198 22.81 -6.77 -16.25
CA ALA A 198 23.69 -6.67 -17.39
C ALA A 198 24.30 -8.02 -17.77
N LYS A 199 24.60 -8.18 -19.07
CA LYS A 199 25.26 -9.35 -19.67
C LYS A 199 26.35 -8.89 -20.65
N GLY A 200 27.31 -9.74 -20.93
CA GLY A 200 28.45 -9.45 -21.78
C GLY A 200 29.51 -8.61 -21.07
N ARG A 201 30.29 -7.81 -21.84
CA ARG A 201 31.38 -6.97 -21.30
C ARG A 201 30.88 -5.90 -20.34
N ILE A 202 29.66 -5.38 -20.54
CA ILE A 202 29.03 -4.38 -19.65
C ILE A 202 28.95 -4.92 -18.20
N ALA A 203 28.77 -6.22 -18.02
CA ALA A 203 28.72 -6.82 -16.68
C ALA A 203 30.09 -6.95 -16.01
N LEU A 204 31.18 -6.92 -16.77
CA LEU A 204 32.54 -7.15 -16.28
C LEU A 204 33.27 -5.84 -15.94
N GLU A 205 32.88 -4.73 -16.55
CA GLU A 205 33.50 -3.43 -16.33
C GLU A 205 32.80 -2.77 -15.15
N GLY A 206 33.54 -2.41 -14.10
CA GLY A 206 33.02 -1.78 -12.87
C GLY A 206 32.35 -0.41 -13.09
N LYS A 207 32.38 0.11 -14.32
CA LYS A 207 31.61 1.28 -14.81
C LYS A 207 30.84 0.90 -16.07
N PRO A 208 29.54 1.05 -16.07
CA PRO A 208 28.71 0.72 -17.22
C PRO A 208 28.89 1.76 -18.34
N ASN A 209 29.50 1.32 -19.43
CA ASN A 209 29.80 2.13 -20.59
C ASN A 209 28.62 2.07 -21.59
N LEU A 210 27.51 2.76 -21.31
CA LEU A 210 26.33 2.84 -22.15
C LEU A 210 26.28 4.13 -22.98
N SER A 211 25.68 4.08 -24.16
CA SER A 211 25.45 5.29 -24.95
C SER A 211 24.37 6.16 -24.32
N ARG A 212 24.77 7.31 -23.80
CA ARG A 212 23.88 8.27 -23.12
C ARG A 212 22.87 8.90 -24.07
N SER A 213 23.28 9.19 -25.31
CA SER A 213 22.40 9.76 -26.34
C SER A 213 21.27 8.82 -26.72
N LEU A 214 21.55 7.51 -26.84
CA LEU A 214 20.52 6.50 -27.12
C LEU A 214 19.55 6.35 -25.93
N LEU A 215 20.07 6.29 -24.72
CA LEU A 215 19.23 6.21 -23.54
C LEU A 215 18.31 7.42 -23.43
N ARG A 216 18.83 8.64 -23.63
CA ARG A 216 18.03 9.86 -23.58
C ARG A 216 16.95 9.86 -24.69
N ALA A 217 17.28 9.43 -25.92
CA ALA A 217 16.30 9.33 -26.99
C ALA A 217 15.22 8.29 -26.71
N ALA A 218 15.57 7.13 -26.14
CA ALA A 218 14.59 6.11 -25.75
C ALA A 218 13.66 6.56 -24.61
N LEU A 219 14.10 7.51 -23.78
CA LEU A 219 13.25 8.09 -22.72
C LEU A 219 12.06 8.90 -23.28
N GLU A 220 12.09 9.28 -24.57
CA GLU A 220 10.93 9.85 -25.26
C GLU A 220 9.82 8.82 -25.55
N GLY A 221 10.10 7.53 -25.32
CA GLY A 221 9.12 6.44 -25.41
C GLY A 221 9.12 5.67 -26.71
N GLU A 222 10.13 5.90 -27.58
CA GLU A 222 10.29 5.19 -28.85
C GLU A 222 11.57 4.37 -28.88
N SER A 223 11.54 3.22 -29.57
CA SER A 223 12.74 2.42 -29.82
C SER A 223 13.71 3.18 -30.70
N VAL A 224 14.98 3.19 -30.35
CA VAL A 224 16.03 3.92 -31.09
C VAL A 224 17.19 3.01 -31.41
N ARG A 225 17.75 3.18 -32.64
CA ARG A 225 18.88 2.42 -33.17
C ARG A 225 20.02 3.36 -33.50
N TYR A 226 21.23 2.95 -33.22
CA TYR A 226 22.45 3.53 -33.71
C TYR A 226 23.19 2.51 -34.58
N GLN A 227 23.65 2.95 -35.73
CA GLN A 227 24.55 2.21 -36.61
C GLN A 227 25.71 3.12 -37.02
N LYS A 228 26.93 2.62 -36.91
CA LYS A 228 28.12 3.37 -37.30
C LYS A 228 28.08 3.68 -38.79
N ALA A 229 28.00 4.98 -39.15
CA ALA A 229 28.10 5.43 -40.51
C ALA A 229 29.57 5.50 -40.92
N GLU A 230 29.86 5.41 -42.24
CA GLU A 230 31.22 5.56 -42.78
C GLU A 230 31.81 6.98 -42.54
N VAL A 231 30.96 7.97 -42.23
CA VAL A 231 31.36 9.33 -41.88
C VAL A 231 31.15 9.55 -40.39
N VAL A 232 32.25 9.75 -39.68
CA VAL A 232 32.28 9.92 -38.24
C VAL A 232 31.89 11.35 -37.87
N ASP A 233 30.77 11.51 -37.17
CA ASP A 233 30.39 12.79 -36.55
C ASP A 233 31.14 12.94 -35.21
N GLU A 234 31.95 13.99 -35.03
CA GLU A 234 32.81 14.21 -33.85
C GLU A 234 32.03 14.39 -32.54
N GLN A 235 30.70 14.48 -32.61
CA GLN A 235 29.84 14.75 -31.43
C GLN A 235 29.35 13.52 -30.65
N ALA A 236 29.61 12.29 -31.11
CA ALA A 236 29.21 11.06 -30.44
C ALA A 236 30.33 10.51 -29.54
N GLN A 237 30.85 11.31 -28.62
CA GLN A 237 32.02 10.97 -27.80
C GLN A 237 31.90 9.62 -27.05
N SER A 238 30.75 9.31 -26.48
CA SER A 238 30.54 8.04 -25.77
C SER A 238 30.52 6.81 -26.67
N ILE A 239 30.04 6.97 -27.92
CA ILE A 239 30.01 5.90 -28.93
C ILE A 239 31.42 5.60 -29.42
N MET A 240 32.22 6.66 -29.70
CA MET A 240 33.62 6.53 -30.08
C MET A 240 34.50 5.95 -28.97
N GLN A 241 34.28 6.43 -27.74
CA GLN A 241 35.07 6.01 -26.58
C GLN A 241 34.90 4.50 -26.28
N TYR A 242 33.74 3.94 -26.60
CA TYR A 242 33.44 2.53 -26.29
C TYR A 242 33.45 1.60 -27.50
N SER A 243 33.88 2.09 -28.67
CA SER A 243 33.94 1.32 -29.93
C SER A 243 32.63 0.65 -30.30
N ILE A 244 31.50 1.31 -30.03
CA ILE A 244 30.15 0.79 -30.36
C ILE A 244 29.96 0.85 -31.86
N GLU A 245 29.70 -0.28 -32.47
CA GLU A 245 29.42 -0.38 -33.93
C GLU A 245 27.94 -0.31 -34.22
N GLU A 246 27.14 -0.97 -33.38
CA GLU A 246 25.70 -0.96 -33.44
C GLU A 246 25.11 -1.02 -32.03
N ALA A 247 24.04 -0.27 -31.77
CA ALA A 247 23.33 -0.32 -30.51
C ALA A 247 21.85 -0.02 -30.73
N VAL A 248 21.02 -0.63 -29.88
CA VAL A 248 19.58 -0.40 -29.84
C VAL A 248 19.16 -0.17 -28.38
N CYS A 249 18.20 0.74 -28.19
CA CYS A 249 17.60 0.98 -26.90
C CYS A 249 16.08 0.95 -27.04
N ILE A 250 15.44 0.04 -26.34
CA ILE A 250 14.00 -0.22 -26.38
C ILE A 250 13.39 0.19 -25.04
N PRO A 251 12.42 1.12 -25.01
CA PRO A 251 11.79 1.55 -23.77
C PRO A 251 10.82 0.51 -23.22
N ILE A 252 10.81 0.35 -21.91
CA ILE A 252 9.78 -0.37 -21.15
C ILE A 252 8.85 0.69 -20.58
N THR A 253 7.58 0.68 -20.98
CA THR A 253 6.63 1.74 -20.67
C THR A 253 5.57 1.33 -19.67
N LEU A 254 5.07 2.30 -18.91
CA LEU A 254 3.94 2.17 -18.01
C LEU A 254 2.96 3.33 -18.29
N GLY A 255 1.97 3.07 -19.15
CA GLY A 255 1.20 4.14 -19.77
C GLY A 255 2.09 4.99 -20.68
N SER A 256 2.17 6.29 -20.46
CA SER A 256 3.06 7.21 -21.20
C SER A 256 4.46 7.37 -20.55
N ALA A 257 4.68 6.77 -19.37
CA ALA A 257 5.95 6.86 -18.66
C ALA A 257 6.92 5.75 -19.07
N VAL A 258 8.18 6.09 -19.34
CA VAL A 258 9.26 5.12 -19.51
C VAL A 258 9.80 4.76 -18.12
N VAL A 259 9.64 3.50 -17.73
CA VAL A 259 10.05 2.97 -16.43
C VAL A 259 11.36 2.19 -16.47
N GLY A 260 11.81 1.85 -17.66
CA GLY A 260 13.06 1.16 -17.92
C GLY A 260 13.39 1.14 -19.41
N CYS A 261 14.58 0.64 -19.75
CA CYS A 261 14.97 0.37 -21.13
C CYS A 261 15.74 -0.95 -21.20
N ILE A 262 15.55 -1.68 -22.29
CA ILE A 262 16.44 -2.76 -22.72
C ILE A 262 17.46 -2.13 -23.65
N TYR A 263 18.70 -2.10 -23.25
CA TYR A 263 19.83 -1.61 -24.04
C TYR A 263 20.66 -2.78 -24.51
N ILE A 264 20.94 -2.85 -25.83
CA ILE A 264 21.79 -3.86 -26.44
C ILE A 264 22.82 -3.22 -27.34
N ASP A 265 24.08 -3.68 -27.33
CA ASP A 265 25.13 -3.19 -28.22
C ASP A 265 26.09 -4.29 -28.68
N ASN A 266 26.74 -4.00 -29.81
CA ASN A 266 27.89 -4.74 -30.32
C ASN A 266 29.10 -3.85 -30.42
N ARG A 267 30.27 -4.38 -30.03
CA ARG A 267 31.57 -3.74 -30.03
C ARG A 267 32.60 -4.64 -30.73
N ASP A 268 33.55 -4.04 -31.42
CA ASP A 268 34.72 -4.72 -32.01
C ASP A 268 34.36 -5.85 -33.02
N GLY A 269 33.49 -5.58 -34.00
CA GLY A 269 33.30 -6.44 -35.18
C GLY A 269 32.59 -7.78 -34.95
N GLN A 270 31.77 -7.92 -33.90
CA GLN A 270 31.11 -9.17 -33.53
C GLN A 270 29.82 -9.49 -34.28
N VAL A 271 29.37 -8.70 -35.24
CA VAL A 271 28.12 -8.98 -35.96
C VAL A 271 28.37 -9.87 -37.17
N GLN A 272 27.89 -11.10 -37.13
CA GLN A 272 27.78 -11.96 -38.32
C GLN A 272 26.32 -12.44 -38.52
N GLY A 273 25.67 -11.90 -39.52
CA GLY A 273 24.71 -12.64 -40.33
C GLY A 273 23.26 -12.72 -39.83
N GLN A 274 22.83 -12.00 -38.82
CA GLN A 274 21.41 -11.94 -38.42
C GLN A 274 20.77 -10.60 -38.78
N SER A 275 19.46 -10.62 -39.05
CA SER A 275 18.70 -9.39 -39.28
C SER A 275 18.55 -8.64 -37.95
N VAL A 276 19.12 -7.45 -37.86
CA VAL A 276 19.01 -6.58 -36.67
C VAL A 276 17.56 -6.18 -36.40
N ASP A 277 16.75 -6.08 -37.45
CA ASP A 277 15.35 -5.71 -37.34
C ASP A 277 14.56 -6.81 -36.62
N ASP A 278 14.90 -8.10 -36.84
CA ASP A 278 14.30 -9.23 -36.12
C ASP A 278 14.73 -9.23 -34.61
N ASP A 279 15.95 -8.80 -34.32
CA ASP A 279 16.45 -8.68 -32.92
C ASP A 279 15.74 -7.53 -32.19
N ILE A 280 15.44 -6.44 -32.88
CA ILE A 280 14.68 -5.31 -32.36
C ILE A 280 13.24 -5.76 -32.05
N GLU A 281 12.55 -6.39 -32.99
CA GLU A 281 11.18 -6.89 -32.83
C GLU A 281 11.09 -7.86 -31.64
N PHE A 282 12.08 -8.72 -31.46
CA PHE A 282 12.17 -9.63 -30.34
C PHE A 282 12.32 -8.89 -29.00
N CYS A 283 13.19 -7.88 -28.93
CA CYS A 283 13.38 -7.07 -27.72
C CYS A 283 12.19 -6.15 -27.44
N GLU A 284 11.46 -5.68 -28.46
CA GLU A 284 10.19 -4.97 -28.28
C GLU A 284 9.13 -5.85 -27.64
N ALA A 285 9.03 -7.12 -28.09
CA ALA A 285 8.14 -8.09 -27.47
C ALA A 285 8.51 -8.37 -26.00
N LEU A 286 9.80 -8.46 -25.68
CA LEU A 286 10.27 -8.56 -24.28
C LEU A 286 9.90 -7.33 -23.46
N ALA A 287 10.05 -6.13 -24.02
CA ALA A 287 9.70 -4.87 -23.36
C ALA A 287 8.18 -4.78 -23.12
N GLU A 288 7.35 -5.25 -24.06
CA GLU A 288 5.90 -5.30 -23.88
C GLU A 288 5.50 -6.27 -22.75
N ILE A 289 6.12 -7.46 -22.68
CA ILE A 289 5.89 -8.42 -21.57
C ILE A 289 6.28 -7.79 -20.24
N ALA A 290 7.42 -7.11 -20.19
CA ALA A 290 7.87 -6.41 -18.98
C ALA A 290 6.92 -5.28 -18.58
N SER A 291 6.48 -4.47 -19.54
CA SER A 291 5.53 -3.38 -19.35
C SER A 291 4.23 -3.88 -18.71
N LEU A 292 3.69 -4.97 -19.25
CA LEU A 292 2.47 -5.60 -18.72
C LEU A 292 2.66 -6.13 -17.29
N ALA A 293 3.80 -6.78 -17.04
CA ALA A 293 4.11 -7.32 -15.71
C ALA A 293 4.27 -6.20 -14.67
N ILE A 294 5.01 -5.13 -15.00
CA ILE A 294 5.17 -3.96 -14.12
C ILE A 294 3.81 -3.31 -13.85
N ALA A 295 2.98 -3.15 -14.87
CA ALA A 295 1.65 -2.58 -14.72
C ALA A 295 0.79 -3.40 -13.74
N ASN A 296 0.83 -4.73 -13.83
CA ASN A 296 0.10 -5.61 -12.91
C ASN A 296 0.63 -5.50 -11.47
N LEU A 297 1.95 -5.53 -11.27
CA LEU A 297 2.56 -5.38 -9.94
C LEU A 297 2.21 -4.03 -9.30
N LYS A 298 2.30 -2.94 -10.07
CA LYS A 298 1.94 -1.60 -9.58
C LYS A 298 0.45 -1.48 -9.28
N ARG A 299 -0.42 -2.14 -10.07
CA ARG A 299 -1.86 -2.19 -9.79
C ARG A 299 -2.16 -2.90 -8.47
N ILE A 300 -1.54 -4.06 -8.25
CA ILE A 300 -1.69 -4.81 -7.00
C ILE A 300 -1.22 -3.97 -5.81
N ASP A 301 -0.07 -3.30 -5.90
CA ASP A 301 0.45 -2.43 -4.84
C ASP A 301 -0.53 -1.28 -4.50
N ILE A 302 -1.10 -0.63 -5.52
CA ILE A 302 -2.10 0.42 -5.30
C ILE A 302 -3.38 -0.13 -4.66
N GLU A 303 -3.86 -1.29 -5.10
CA GLU A 303 -5.04 -1.94 -4.49
C GLU A 303 -4.79 -2.31 -3.03
N MET A 304 -3.58 -2.79 -2.70
CA MET A 304 -3.17 -3.08 -1.33
C MET A 304 -3.13 -1.80 -0.47
N ARG A 305 -2.56 -0.70 -0.98
CA ARG A 305 -2.57 0.59 -0.28
C ARG A 305 -3.99 1.06 0.03
N HIS A 306 -4.90 0.97 -0.93
CA HIS A 306 -6.30 1.34 -0.70
C HIS A 306 -7.01 0.40 0.30
N ALA A 307 -6.67 -0.88 0.32
CA ALA A 307 -7.22 -1.82 1.31
C ALA A 307 -6.74 -1.44 2.73
N GLU A 308 -5.43 -1.15 2.89
CA GLU A 308 -4.84 -0.70 4.14
C GLU A 308 -5.46 0.62 4.63
N GLU A 309 -5.63 1.60 3.74
CA GLU A 309 -6.28 2.87 4.10
C GLU A 309 -7.73 2.68 4.56
N ARG A 310 -8.49 1.82 3.88
CA ARG A 310 -9.87 1.53 4.29
C ARG A 310 -9.93 0.84 5.64
N HIS A 311 -9.01 -0.09 5.91
CA HIS A 311 -8.91 -0.76 7.20
C HIS A 311 -8.60 0.24 8.33
N ASN A 312 -7.59 1.08 8.14
CA ASN A 312 -7.20 2.11 9.11
C ASN A 312 -8.33 3.14 9.35
N PHE A 313 -9.06 3.52 8.30
CA PHE A 313 -10.24 4.39 8.44
C PHE A 313 -11.33 3.75 9.30
N LEU A 314 -11.61 2.46 9.09
CA LEU A 314 -12.57 1.71 9.90
C LEU A 314 -12.16 1.68 11.37
N LEU A 315 -10.90 1.31 11.66
CA LEU A 315 -10.39 1.27 13.04
C LEU A 315 -10.45 2.65 13.71
N GLY A 316 -10.07 3.70 13.00
CA GLY A 316 -10.19 5.09 13.51
C GLY A 316 -11.64 5.49 13.81
N THR A 317 -12.58 5.06 12.96
CA THR A 317 -14.01 5.31 13.17
C THR A 317 -14.52 4.55 14.40
N VAL A 318 -14.15 3.28 14.55
CA VAL A 318 -14.48 2.46 15.73
C VAL A 318 -13.93 3.10 16.99
N ALA A 319 -12.65 3.51 17.00
CA ALA A 319 -12.03 4.16 18.16
C ALA A 319 -12.77 5.47 18.54
N ALA A 320 -13.17 6.28 17.56
CA ALA A 320 -13.96 7.49 17.81
C ALA A 320 -15.34 7.18 18.42
N LEU A 321 -15.99 6.12 17.97
CA LEU A 321 -17.27 5.66 18.53
C LEU A 321 -17.11 5.17 19.98
N VAL A 322 -16.06 4.39 20.25
CA VAL A 322 -15.73 3.92 21.62
C VAL A 322 -15.47 5.11 22.54
N SER A 323 -14.65 6.07 22.10
CA SER A 323 -14.39 7.29 22.89
C SER A 323 -15.67 8.08 23.20
N ALA A 324 -16.62 8.13 22.26
CA ALA A 324 -17.91 8.78 22.46
C ALA A 324 -18.78 8.07 23.52
N ILE A 325 -18.71 6.73 23.59
CA ILE A 325 -19.41 5.92 24.61
C ILE A 325 -18.76 6.15 25.97
N ASP A 326 -17.43 6.06 26.06
CA ASP A 326 -16.67 6.27 27.29
C ASP A 326 -16.89 7.66 27.88
N ALA A 327 -17.01 8.68 27.03
CA ALA A 327 -17.36 10.03 27.47
C ALA A 327 -18.76 10.14 28.05
N LYS A 328 -19.70 9.30 27.59
CA LYS A 328 -21.09 9.25 28.09
C LYS A 328 -21.23 8.43 29.38
N ASP A 329 -20.52 7.31 29.46
CA ASP A 329 -20.52 6.40 30.62
C ASP A 329 -19.12 6.44 31.28
N THR A 330 -18.91 7.40 32.18
CA THR A 330 -17.61 7.62 32.84
C THR A 330 -17.07 6.43 33.64
N TYR A 331 -17.87 5.39 33.86
CA TYR A 331 -17.43 4.13 34.51
C TYR A 331 -16.79 3.15 33.54
N THR A 332 -16.90 3.39 32.23
CA THR A 332 -16.42 2.47 31.19
C THR A 332 -15.07 2.86 30.58
N CYS A 333 -14.34 3.82 31.17
CA CYS A 333 -13.03 4.20 30.63
C CYS A 333 -12.13 2.97 30.45
N GLY A 334 -11.80 2.66 29.17
CA GLY A 334 -11.02 1.51 28.77
C GLY A 334 -11.70 0.14 28.94
N HIS A 335 -12.96 0.09 29.34
CA HIS A 335 -13.71 -1.18 29.46
C HIS A 335 -13.80 -1.90 28.11
N SER A 336 -14.26 -1.19 27.08
CA SER A 336 -14.40 -1.77 25.74
C SER A 336 -13.08 -2.31 25.18
N GLU A 337 -11.95 -1.63 25.44
CA GLU A 337 -10.63 -2.10 25.04
C GLU A 337 -10.21 -3.37 25.79
N ARG A 338 -10.46 -3.44 27.11
CA ARG A 338 -10.15 -4.61 27.92
C ARG A 338 -11.03 -5.81 27.55
N VAL A 339 -12.34 -5.61 27.32
CA VAL A 339 -13.25 -6.67 26.83
C VAL A 339 -12.84 -7.16 25.45
N ALA A 340 -12.46 -6.25 24.54
CA ALA A 340 -11.97 -6.61 23.21
C ALA A 340 -10.69 -7.46 23.30
N TRP A 341 -9.74 -7.07 24.17
CA TRP A 341 -8.52 -7.83 24.37
C TRP A 341 -8.80 -9.22 24.95
N LEU A 342 -9.62 -9.33 26.01
CA LEU A 342 -10.01 -10.61 26.62
C LEU A 342 -10.69 -11.54 25.62
N SER A 343 -11.61 -11.00 24.83
CA SER A 343 -12.33 -11.75 23.79
C SER A 343 -11.37 -12.26 22.70
N LYS A 344 -10.39 -11.45 22.29
CA LYS A 344 -9.33 -11.83 21.36
C LYS A 344 -8.45 -12.95 21.91
N GLU A 345 -8.05 -12.87 23.18
CA GLU A 345 -7.26 -13.94 23.81
C GLU A 345 -8.04 -15.26 23.93
N LEU A 346 -9.34 -15.18 24.26
CA LEU A 346 -10.19 -16.37 24.29
C LEU A 346 -10.38 -16.98 22.89
N ALA A 347 -10.54 -16.14 21.85
CA ALA A 347 -10.62 -16.57 20.46
C ALA A 347 -9.33 -17.27 19.97
N LYS A 348 -8.16 -16.79 20.40
CA LYS A 348 -6.88 -17.48 20.15
C LYS A 348 -6.80 -18.84 20.81
N LYS A 349 -7.32 -18.98 22.05
CA LYS A 349 -7.39 -20.26 22.76
C LYS A 349 -8.33 -21.26 22.10
N LEU A 350 -9.35 -20.75 21.38
CA LEU A 350 -10.25 -21.53 20.53
C LEU A 350 -9.67 -21.89 19.18
N GLU A 351 -8.43 -21.42 18.86
CA GLU A 351 -7.75 -21.63 17.58
C GLU A 351 -8.57 -21.11 16.38
N LEU A 352 -9.32 -20.02 16.55
CA LEU A 352 -10.05 -19.39 15.46
C LEU A 352 -9.07 -18.81 14.43
N ASP A 353 -9.53 -18.68 13.19
CA ASP A 353 -8.73 -18.06 12.11
C ASP A 353 -8.47 -16.56 12.37
N ALA A 354 -7.45 -16.02 11.69
CA ALA A 354 -7.00 -14.64 11.91
C ALA A 354 -8.11 -13.60 11.67
N THR A 355 -9.01 -13.85 10.71
CA THR A 355 -10.14 -12.96 10.40
C THR A 355 -11.14 -12.95 11.55
N SER A 356 -11.54 -14.11 12.04
CA SER A 356 -12.45 -14.25 13.19
C SER A 356 -11.86 -13.64 14.47
N ILE A 357 -10.54 -13.77 14.68
CA ILE A 357 -9.83 -13.13 15.80
C ILE A 357 -9.90 -11.60 15.73
N GLU A 358 -9.77 -11.02 14.53
CA GLU A 358 -9.88 -9.57 14.34
C GLU A 358 -11.34 -9.10 14.47
N GLU A 359 -12.28 -9.82 13.90
CA GLU A 359 -13.70 -9.53 14.01
C GLU A 359 -14.20 -9.54 15.47
N ILE A 360 -13.79 -10.53 16.27
CA ILE A 360 -14.17 -10.57 17.69
C ILE A 360 -13.53 -9.43 18.50
N HIS A 361 -12.32 -9.01 18.15
CA HIS A 361 -11.69 -7.84 18.76
C HIS A 361 -12.52 -6.57 18.47
N ILE A 362 -12.89 -6.33 17.21
CA ILE A 362 -13.76 -5.22 16.83
C ILE A 362 -15.12 -5.33 17.54
N CYS A 363 -15.69 -6.54 17.62
CA CYS A 363 -16.94 -6.80 18.30
C CYS A 363 -16.89 -6.36 19.78
N GLY A 364 -15.79 -6.69 20.47
CA GLY A 364 -15.55 -6.28 21.86
C GLY A 364 -15.43 -4.76 22.02
N LEU A 365 -14.82 -4.07 21.04
CA LEU A 365 -14.73 -2.61 21.06
C LEU A 365 -16.10 -1.93 20.95
N VAL A 366 -17.02 -2.49 20.15
CA VAL A 366 -18.30 -1.85 19.83
C VAL A 366 -19.52 -2.49 20.49
N HIS A 367 -19.35 -3.52 21.36
CA HIS A 367 -20.47 -4.28 21.91
C HIS A 367 -21.51 -3.39 22.62
N ASP A 368 -21.04 -2.37 23.29
CA ASP A 368 -21.80 -1.43 24.11
C ASP A 368 -22.23 -0.15 23.36
N ILE A 369 -21.99 -0.03 22.02
CA ILE A 369 -22.31 1.20 21.26
C ILE A 369 -23.75 1.66 21.42
N GLY A 370 -24.67 0.73 21.64
CA GLY A 370 -26.10 1.04 21.82
C GLY A 370 -26.41 1.82 23.10
N LYS A 371 -25.50 1.90 24.06
CA LYS A 371 -25.65 2.76 25.25
C LYS A 371 -25.75 4.25 24.87
N ILE A 372 -25.35 4.63 23.68
CA ILE A 372 -25.57 5.99 23.16
C ILE A 372 -27.07 6.36 23.12
N GLY A 373 -27.95 5.39 22.93
CA GLY A 373 -29.40 5.56 22.94
C GLY A 373 -30.03 5.62 24.35
N ILE A 374 -29.30 5.29 25.39
CA ILE A 374 -29.82 5.27 26.78
C ILE A 374 -29.67 6.65 27.41
N PRO A 375 -30.69 7.20 28.12
CA PRO A 375 -30.58 8.46 28.84
C PRO A 375 -29.47 8.42 29.90
N GLU A 376 -28.64 9.47 29.96
CA GLU A 376 -27.52 9.59 30.90
C GLU A 376 -27.97 9.48 32.37
N ALA A 377 -29.14 10.01 32.69
CA ALA A 377 -29.75 9.94 34.02
C ALA A 377 -29.99 8.47 34.49
N ILE A 378 -30.19 7.55 33.54
CA ILE A 378 -30.35 6.12 33.84
C ILE A 378 -28.99 5.45 33.98
N LEU A 379 -28.06 5.71 33.03
CA LEU A 379 -26.72 5.14 33.04
C LEU A 379 -25.93 5.51 34.30
N ARG A 380 -26.06 6.77 34.76
CA ARG A 380 -25.34 7.32 35.94
C ARG A 380 -26.14 7.31 37.22
N LYS A 381 -27.30 6.63 37.28
CA LYS A 381 -28.15 6.62 38.48
C LYS A 381 -27.42 5.98 39.67
N PRO A 382 -27.26 6.70 40.80
CA PRO A 382 -26.51 6.18 41.96
C PRO A 382 -27.31 5.18 42.83
N SER A 383 -28.59 4.92 42.51
CA SER A 383 -29.46 4.00 43.22
C SER A 383 -29.86 2.82 42.32
N LYS A 384 -30.53 1.83 42.89
CA LYS A 384 -31.06 0.73 42.09
C LYS A 384 -32.02 1.26 41.02
N LEU A 385 -31.93 0.67 39.81
CA LEU A 385 -32.82 0.96 38.72
C LEU A 385 -34.22 0.41 38.97
N THR A 386 -35.25 1.08 38.46
CA THR A 386 -36.58 0.49 38.35
C THR A 386 -36.63 -0.54 37.23
N ASP A 387 -37.68 -1.35 37.18
CA ASP A 387 -37.82 -2.37 36.13
C ASP A 387 -37.91 -1.70 34.75
N GLU A 388 -38.59 -0.55 34.61
CA GLU A 388 -38.70 0.22 33.38
C GLU A 388 -37.34 0.81 32.95
N GLU A 389 -36.55 1.32 33.89
CA GLU A 389 -35.19 1.82 33.61
C GLU A 389 -34.26 0.67 33.19
N PHE A 390 -34.41 -0.49 33.85
CA PHE A 390 -33.62 -1.66 33.47
C PHE A 390 -33.99 -2.20 32.08
N ASP A 391 -35.28 -2.16 31.71
CA ASP A 391 -35.72 -2.53 30.37
C ASP A 391 -35.14 -1.58 29.29
N GLN A 392 -34.98 -0.30 29.61
CA GLN A 392 -34.26 0.61 28.70
C GLN A 392 -32.79 0.19 28.52
N ILE A 393 -32.10 -0.17 29.62
CA ILE A 393 -30.72 -0.67 29.49
C ILE A 393 -30.68 -1.93 28.64
N ARG A 394 -31.63 -2.88 28.86
CA ARG A 394 -31.72 -4.12 28.06
C ARG A 394 -31.89 -3.90 26.55
N SER A 395 -32.29 -2.72 26.13
CA SER A 395 -32.46 -2.42 24.72
C SER A 395 -31.12 -2.09 23.98
N HIS A 396 -30.01 -1.80 24.71
CA HIS A 396 -28.78 -1.35 24.06
C HIS A 396 -28.18 -2.35 23.06
N PRO A 397 -28.28 -3.70 23.20
CA PRO A 397 -27.75 -4.61 22.18
C PRO A 397 -28.48 -4.47 20.84
N VAL A 398 -29.82 -4.28 20.88
CA VAL A 398 -30.65 -4.07 19.70
C VAL A 398 -30.38 -2.69 19.07
N VAL A 399 -30.23 -1.65 19.89
CA VAL A 399 -29.85 -0.32 19.44
C VAL A 399 -28.46 -0.35 18.81
N GLY A 400 -27.50 -1.06 19.43
CA GLY A 400 -26.14 -1.23 18.91
C GLY A 400 -26.11 -1.90 17.54
N GLU A 401 -26.82 -3.00 17.37
CA GLU A 401 -27.00 -3.65 16.07
C GLU A 401 -27.58 -2.67 15.04
N THR A 402 -28.60 -1.88 15.44
CA THR A 402 -29.25 -0.91 14.53
C THR A 402 -28.28 0.20 14.10
N ILE A 403 -27.41 0.68 14.98
CA ILE A 403 -26.40 1.71 14.66
C ILE A 403 -25.37 1.17 13.66
N LEU A 404 -24.94 -0.09 13.85
CA LEU A 404 -23.83 -0.66 13.08
C LEU A 404 -24.25 -1.34 11.77
N LYS A 405 -25.53 -1.70 11.58
CA LYS A 405 -26.01 -2.53 10.46
C LYS A 405 -25.73 -1.98 9.07
N ASP A 406 -25.63 -0.64 8.94
CA ASP A 406 -25.42 0.03 7.67
C ASP A 406 -23.93 0.17 7.32
N VAL A 407 -23.02 -0.30 8.18
CA VAL A 407 -21.57 -0.38 7.93
C VAL A 407 -21.23 -1.80 7.44
N PRO A 408 -20.98 -2.01 6.12
CA PRO A 408 -20.81 -3.36 5.57
C PRO A 408 -19.70 -4.18 6.23
N GLN A 409 -18.62 -3.52 6.65
CA GLN A 409 -17.45 -4.13 7.27
C GLN A 409 -17.73 -4.63 8.70
N LEU A 410 -18.79 -4.13 9.35
CA LEU A 410 -19.19 -4.53 10.72
C LEU A 410 -20.29 -5.58 10.73
N LYS A 411 -20.80 -6.00 9.56
CA LYS A 411 -21.84 -7.05 9.49
C LYS A 411 -21.47 -8.35 10.24
N PRO A 412 -20.21 -8.86 10.15
CA PRO A 412 -19.85 -10.08 10.86
C PRO A 412 -19.95 -9.98 12.39
N VAL A 413 -19.80 -8.77 12.95
CA VAL A 413 -19.80 -8.56 14.40
C VAL A 413 -21.19 -8.32 14.98
N LEU A 414 -22.20 -7.99 14.15
CA LEU A 414 -23.56 -7.69 14.60
C LEU A 414 -24.19 -8.76 15.46
N PRO A 415 -24.09 -10.08 15.12
CA PRO A 415 -24.64 -11.13 15.96
C PRO A 415 -24.04 -11.13 17.37
N GLY A 416 -22.75 -10.85 17.51
CA GLY A 416 -22.07 -10.74 18.78
C GLY A 416 -22.56 -9.54 19.61
N VAL A 417 -22.63 -8.35 18.96
CA VAL A 417 -23.17 -7.12 19.59
C VAL A 417 -24.59 -7.32 20.09
N ARG A 418 -25.45 -7.99 19.31
CA ARG A 418 -26.83 -8.24 19.71
C ARG A 418 -26.94 -9.20 20.89
N SER A 419 -26.07 -10.24 20.94
CA SER A 419 -26.25 -11.39 21.83
C SER A 419 -25.28 -11.46 23.00
N HIS A 420 -24.46 -10.41 23.27
CA HIS A 420 -23.44 -10.49 24.34
C HIS A 420 -24.01 -10.55 25.76
N HIS A 421 -25.28 -10.27 25.93
CA HIS A 421 -26.02 -10.46 27.21
C HIS A 421 -26.92 -11.67 27.21
N GLU A 422 -26.86 -12.51 26.18
CA GLU A 422 -27.51 -13.83 26.25
C GLU A 422 -26.78 -14.75 27.22
N ARG A 423 -27.51 -15.69 27.78
CA ARG A 423 -27.00 -16.64 28.76
C ARG A 423 -27.14 -18.06 28.24
N TRP A 424 -26.25 -18.92 28.63
CA TRP A 424 -26.27 -20.31 28.25
C TRP A 424 -27.59 -21.01 28.62
N ASP A 425 -28.19 -20.63 29.76
CA ASP A 425 -29.47 -21.16 30.24
C ASP A 425 -30.72 -20.55 29.59
N GLY A 426 -30.54 -19.56 28.68
CA GLY A 426 -31.62 -18.87 27.95
C GLY A 426 -32.39 -17.84 28.79
N ARG A 427 -31.84 -17.40 29.92
CA ARG A 427 -32.43 -16.35 30.78
C ARG A 427 -31.80 -14.97 30.48
N GLY A 428 -31.08 -14.87 29.37
CA GLY A 428 -30.47 -13.64 28.88
C GLY A 428 -31.43 -12.74 28.14
N TYR A 429 -30.88 -11.76 27.45
CA TYR A 429 -31.62 -10.82 26.62
C TYR A 429 -30.74 -10.41 25.40
N PRO A 430 -31.29 -9.90 24.28
CA PRO A 430 -32.72 -9.55 24.08
C PRO A 430 -33.62 -10.70 23.64
N ASP A 431 -33.07 -11.78 23.05
CA ASP A 431 -33.84 -12.81 22.36
C ASP A 431 -34.11 -14.07 23.22
N GLY A 432 -33.37 -14.25 24.33
CA GLY A 432 -33.47 -15.41 25.22
C GLY A 432 -32.99 -16.71 24.57
N THR A 433 -31.98 -16.61 23.68
CA THR A 433 -31.36 -17.77 22.99
C THR A 433 -30.62 -18.67 23.98
N LYS A 434 -30.52 -19.96 23.68
CA LYS A 434 -29.93 -20.97 24.59
C LYS A 434 -28.79 -21.71 23.94
N VAL A 435 -27.83 -22.10 24.77
CA VAL A 435 -26.70 -22.91 24.36
C VAL A 435 -26.07 -22.41 23.06
N GLU A 436 -25.90 -23.27 22.05
CA GLU A 436 -25.28 -22.93 20.76
C GLU A 436 -26.19 -22.16 19.80
N GLU A 437 -27.48 -21.94 20.13
CA GLU A 437 -28.33 -20.98 19.37
C GLU A 437 -27.80 -19.57 19.54
N THR A 438 -27.11 -19.27 20.66
CA THR A 438 -26.43 -17.98 20.87
C THR A 438 -25.15 -17.95 20.03
N PRO A 439 -24.99 -16.92 19.17
CA PRO A 439 -23.79 -16.76 18.37
C PRO A 439 -22.49 -16.85 19.17
N LEU A 440 -21.47 -17.50 18.60
CA LEU A 440 -20.19 -17.72 19.30
C LEU A 440 -19.58 -16.41 19.83
N PHE A 441 -19.61 -15.33 19.04
CA PHE A 441 -19.08 -14.03 19.48
C PHE A 441 -19.82 -13.47 20.67
N GLY A 442 -21.15 -13.64 20.75
CA GLY A 442 -21.94 -13.26 21.93
C GLY A 442 -21.54 -14.05 23.16
N ARG A 443 -21.33 -15.38 23.04
CA ARG A 443 -20.89 -16.24 24.15
C ARG A 443 -19.49 -15.87 24.65
N ILE A 444 -18.55 -15.55 23.72
CA ILE A 444 -17.19 -15.11 24.08
C ILE A 444 -17.25 -13.75 24.81
N LEU A 445 -17.99 -12.79 24.25
CA LEU A 445 -18.15 -11.46 24.85
C LEU A 445 -18.80 -11.54 26.23
N GLY A 446 -19.83 -12.39 26.42
CA GLY A 446 -20.52 -12.53 27.68
C GLY A 446 -19.59 -12.92 28.83
N VAL A 447 -18.60 -13.79 28.62
CA VAL A 447 -17.58 -14.12 29.61
C VAL A 447 -16.63 -12.97 29.86
N ALA A 448 -16.13 -12.33 28.78
CA ALA A 448 -15.14 -11.25 28.84
C ALA A 448 -15.72 -10.00 29.53
N ASP A 449 -16.93 -9.59 29.16
CA ASP A 449 -17.63 -8.44 29.74
C ASP A 449 -17.93 -8.67 31.22
N ALA A 450 -18.46 -9.84 31.59
CA ALA A 450 -18.74 -10.18 33.00
C ALA A 450 -17.45 -10.17 33.83
N PHE A 451 -16.35 -10.70 33.31
CA PHE A 451 -15.05 -10.66 33.99
C PHE A 451 -14.59 -9.23 34.25
N ASP A 452 -14.54 -8.38 33.21
CA ASP A 452 -14.09 -6.99 33.35
C ASP A 452 -15.01 -6.18 34.25
N ALA A 453 -16.33 -6.40 34.15
CA ALA A 453 -17.30 -5.77 34.99
C ALA A 453 -17.15 -6.13 36.49
N MET A 454 -16.72 -7.35 36.82
CA MET A 454 -16.45 -7.78 38.20
C MET A 454 -15.09 -7.31 38.71
N CYS A 455 -14.09 -7.22 37.86
CA CYS A 455 -12.74 -6.69 38.18
C CYS A 455 -12.69 -5.17 38.29
N SER A 456 -13.68 -4.44 37.76
CA SER A 456 -13.75 -2.98 37.77
C SER A 456 -14.61 -2.47 38.93
N SER A 457 -14.26 -1.30 39.50
CA SER A 457 -15.09 -0.65 40.52
C SER A 457 -16.28 0.01 39.82
N ARG A 458 -17.50 -0.26 40.29
CA ARG A 458 -18.76 0.37 39.87
C ARG A 458 -19.37 1.20 40.98
N ALA A 459 -20.24 2.15 40.65
CA ALA A 459 -20.90 3.03 41.65
C ALA A 459 -21.53 2.29 42.84
N TYR A 460 -21.94 1.04 42.64
CA TYR A 460 -22.67 0.24 43.65
C TYR A 460 -21.89 -0.96 44.20
N ARG A 461 -20.68 -1.25 43.64
CA ARG A 461 -19.92 -2.44 44.03
C ARG A 461 -18.42 -2.18 43.98
N LYS A 462 -17.73 -2.50 45.09
CA LYS A 462 -16.26 -2.56 45.10
C LYS A 462 -15.80 -3.68 44.17
N LYS A 463 -14.65 -3.48 43.49
CA LYS A 463 -14.02 -4.55 42.70
C LYS A 463 -13.78 -5.79 43.53
N LEU A 464 -14.07 -6.94 42.96
CA LEU A 464 -13.64 -8.22 43.51
C LEU A 464 -12.18 -8.47 43.22
N ASN A 465 -11.53 -9.33 44.01
CA ASN A 465 -10.21 -9.78 43.62
C ASN A 465 -10.32 -10.80 42.46
N ARG A 466 -9.24 -11.03 41.74
CA ARG A 466 -9.24 -11.87 40.55
C ARG A 466 -9.65 -13.31 40.86
N GLU A 467 -9.19 -13.89 41.96
CA GLU A 467 -9.49 -15.24 42.31
C GLU A 467 -11.00 -15.41 42.55
N GLU A 468 -11.64 -14.49 43.29
CA GLU A 468 -13.10 -14.49 43.49
C GLU A 468 -13.86 -14.37 42.15
N VAL A 469 -13.35 -13.58 41.18
CA VAL A 469 -14.00 -13.46 39.86
C VAL A 469 -13.86 -14.74 39.05
N LEU A 470 -12.71 -15.39 39.06
CA LEU A 470 -12.51 -16.68 38.37
C LEU A 470 -13.34 -17.81 39.00
N ASP A 471 -13.49 -17.80 40.31
CA ASP A 471 -14.38 -18.73 41.03
C ASP A 471 -15.85 -18.51 40.62
N GLU A 472 -16.32 -17.26 40.50
CA GLU A 472 -17.67 -16.92 40.05
C GLU A 472 -17.91 -17.37 38.60
N ILE A 473 -16.94 -17.15 37.69
CA ILE A 473 -17.04 -17.67 36.31
C ILE A 473 -17.16 -19.18 36.29
N THR A 474 -16.40 -19.87 37.14
CA THR A 474 -16.45 -21.31 37.27
C THR A 474 -17.82 -21.78 37.82
N ALA A 475 -18.35 -21.11 38.83
CA ALA A 475 -19.64 -21.43 39.43
C ALA A 475 -20.82 -21.19 38.46
N CYS A 476 -20.69 -20.18 37.56
CA CYS A 476 -21.69 -19.84 36.55
C CYS A 476 -21.54 -20.61 35.23
N SER A 477 -20.54 -21.50 35.10
CA SER A 477 -20.36 -22.38 33.96
C SER A 477 -21.57 -23.30 33.76
N GLY A 478 -22.07 -23.41 32.53
CA GLY A 478 -23.27 -24.18 32.19
C GLY A 478 -24.60 -23.50 32.55
N THR A 479 -24.57 -22.30 33.15
CA THR A 479 -25.75 -21.49 33.45
C THR A 479 -25.68 -20.13 32.75
N GLN A 480 -24.84 -19.25 33.21
CA GLN A 480 -24.61 -17.96 32.53
C GLN A 480 -23.67 -18.13 31.34
N PHE A 481 -22.59 -18.86 31.50
CA PHE A 481 -21.53 -19.01 30.53
C PHE A 481 -21.51 -20.39 29.88
N ASP A 482 -21.09 -20.40 28.62
CA ASP A 482 -20.73 -21.62 27.90
C ASP A 482 -19.62 -22.35 28.67
N PRO A 483 -19.81 -23.64 29.04
CA PRO A 483 -18.85 -24.34 29.87
C PRO A 483 -17.47 -24.53 29.23
N GLU A 484 -17.40 -24.69 27.91
CA GLU A 484 -16.12 -24.82 27.21
C GLU A 484 -15.39 -23.48 27.19
N LEU A 485 -16.11 -22.37 26.92
CA LEU A 485 -15.53 -21.04 26.93
C LEU A 485 -15.10 -20.64 28.34
N ALA A 486 -15.88 -20.88 29.34
CA ALA A 486 -15.52 -20.63 30.74
C ALA A 486 -14.21 -21.34 31.10
N LYS A 487 -14.10 -22.64 30.80
CA LYS A 487 -12.88 -23.44 31.04
C LYS A 487 -11.65 -22.88 30.32
N LEU A 488 -11.78 -22.50 29.07
CA LEU A 488 -10.66 -21.91 28.28
C LEU A 488 -10.28 -20.51 28.81
N PHE A 489 -11.25 -19.71 29.23
CA PHE A 489 -11.03 -18.37 29.78
C PHE A 489 -10.12 -18.40 31.02
N LEU A 490 -10.27 -19.41 31.89
CA LEU A 490 -9.43 -19.60 33.08
C LEU A 490 -7.95 -19.85 32.75
N THR A 491 -7.61 -20.15 31.50
CA THR A 491 -6.23 -20.39 31.03
C THR A 491 -5.56 -19.16 30.42
N ILE A 492 -6.23 -18.01 30.40
CA ILE A 492 -5.70 -16.77 29.87
C ILE A 492 -4.63 -16.24 30.82
N ASP A 493 -3.52 -15.70 30.25
CA ASP A 493 -2.53 -14.92 30.99
C ASP A 493 -3.02 -13.46 31.08
N PHE A 494 -3.25 -12.99 32.29
CA PHE A 494 -3.81 -11.66 32.57
C PHE A 494 -2.75 -10.57 32.78
N ILE A 495 -1.46 -10.82 32.58
CA ILE A 495 -0.39 -9.82 32.79
C ILE A 495 -0.66 -8.57 31.97
N HIS A 496 -0.99 -8.73 30.69
CA HIS A 496 -1.28 -7.57 29.81
C HIS A 496 -2.57 -6.85 30.21
N TYR A 497 -3.59 -7.58 30.65
CA TYR A 497 -4.83 -6.99 31.17
C TYR A 497 -4.55 -6.09 32.40
N ASP A 498 -3.64 -6.48 33.28
CA ASP A 498 -3.25 -5.67 34.44
C ASP A 498 -2.57 -4.38 34.01
N VAL A 499 -1.68 -4.44 33.02
CA VAL A 499 -1.03 -3.25 32.44
C VAL A 499 -2.08 -2.31 31.84
N MET A 500 -3.11 -2.83 31.17
CA MET A 500 -4.19 -2.00 30.63
C MET A 500 -4.98 -1.29 31.74
N ILE A 501 -5.28 -1.97 32.84
CA ILE A 501 -5.95 -1.35 34.00
C ILE A 501 -5.11 -0.20 34.56
N ASP A 502 -3.81 -0.42 34.82
CA ASP A 502 -2.93 0.58 35.39
C ASP A 502 -2.80 1.82 34.46
N PHE A 503 -2.72 1.59 33.16
CA PHE A 503 -2.70 2.66 32.15
C PHE A 503 -3.97 3.51 32.19
N HIS A 504 -5.16 2.91 32.18
CA HIS A 504 -6.42 3.66 32.20
C HIS A 504 -6.65 4.41 33.52
N ILE A 505 -6.22 3.85 34.66
CA ILE A 505 -6.28 4.55 35.95
C ILE A 505 -5.38 5.80 35.92
N SER A 506 -4.19 5.71 35.33
CA SER A 506 -3.28 6.85 35.26
C SER A 506 -3.82 7.98 34.37
N GLN A 507 -4.54 7.65 33.31
CA GLN A 507 -5.19 8.66 32.45
C GLN A 507 -6.41 9.33 33.12
N ALA A 508 -7.18 8.59 33.91
CA ALA A 508 -8.35 9.11 34.60
C ALA A 508 -8.00 10.08 35.76
N THR A 509 -6.75 10.06 36.21
CA THR A 509 -6.23 10.92 37.30
C THR A 509 -5.44 12.12 36.82
N SER A 510 -5.21 12.23 35.50
CA SER A 510 -4.54 13.37 34.84
C SER A 510 -5.55 14.38 34.31
#